data_d6ad481ce6eb5eeececf0ba1a29e648a
#
_entry.id   d6ad481ce6eb5eeececf0ba1a29e648a
#
_cell.length_a   1.000
_cell.length_b   1.000
_cell.length_c   1.000
_cell.angle_alpha   90.00
_cell.angle_beta   90.00
_cell.angle_gamma   90.00
#
_symmetry.space_group_name_H-M   'P 1'
#
loop_
_entity.id
_entity.type
_entity.pdbx_description
1 polymer ?
#
loop_
_entity_poly.entity_id
_entity_poly.type
_entity_poly.pdbx_seq_one_letter_code
_entity_poly.pdbx_strand_id
1 'polypeptide(L)'
;MHLGNLYAALMSWLSVRRRGGRWILRIEDLDPQRSRLEYARQIEDDLRWLGLDWDEGGVDSHGPNGPYVQSLRSDFYREALSQLDDTGLTYPCYCTRAELHAPSAPHASDGRFIYPGTCRPPHLTGRAIPNRKPSTRIIVPDRQITFTDLICGPQSVNLAREIGDFILRRADGAWAYQLAVVTDDALMGVTEVMRGDDLLTSAAQQIYLYELLGYQPPEFAHIPLILNEQGIRLSKRDTSLSMEALRASHTPQSLLGLLAHRAGLIPSPTPITLDNLL
;
A
#
# COMPACT_ATOMS: atom_id res chain seq x y z
N MET A 1 5.37 -9.44 11.99
CA MET A 1 4.79 -8.06 11.95
C MET A 1 5.50 -7.18 12.99
N HIS A 2 5.20 -5.89 13.04
CA HIS A 2 5.62 -4.94 14.09
C HIS A 2 4.40 -4.12 14.55
N LEU A 3 4.56 -3.38 15.65
CA LEU A 3 3.47 -2.66 16.31
C LEU A 3 2.64 -1.77 15.33
N GLY A 4 3.29 -1.07 14.40
CA GLY A 4 2.59 -0.23 13.43
C GLY A 4 1.71 -1.01 12.43
N ASN A 5 2.11 -2.24 12.06
CA ASN A 5 1.27 -3.09 11.21
C ASN A 5 0.04 -3.59 11.97
N LEU A 6 0.23 -3.96 13.25
CA LEU A 6 -0.88 -4.38 14.11
C LEU A 6 -1.88 -3.24 14.35
N TYR A 7 -1.36 -2.02 14.52
CA TYR A 7 -2.20 -0.84 14.66
C TYR A 7 -3.09 -0.62 13.42
N ALA A 8 -2.49 -0.65 12.23
CA ALA A 8 -3.26 -0.51 10.99
C ALA A 8 -4.28 -1.64 10.82
N ALA A 9 -3.90 -2.88 11.14
CA ALA A 9 -4.79 -4.03 11.10
C ALA A 9 -5.97 -3.89 12.07
N LEU A 10 -5.71 -3.49 13.33
CA LEU A 10 -6.76 -3.27 14.33
C LEU A 10 -7.73 -2.17 13.89
N MET A 11 -7.23 -1.03 13.42
CA MET A 11 -8.07 0.09 12.99
C MET A 11 -8.93 -0.28 11.79
N SER A 12 -8.36 -0.97 10.79
CA SER A 12 -9.09 -1.48 9.63
C SER A 12 -10.16 -2.51 10.04
N TRP A 13 -9.82 -3.45 10.92
CA TRP A 13 -10.75 -4.46 11.44
C TRP A 13 -11.93 -3.80 12.18
N LEU A 14 -11.67 -2.84 13.07
CA LEU A 14 -12.69 -2.11 13.81
C LEU A 14 -13.62 -1.33 12.87
N SER A 15 -13.08 -0.65 11.86
CA SER A 15 -13.88 0.07 10.87
C SER A 15 -14.86 -0.86 10.16
N VAL A 16 -14.36 -1.98 9.67
CA VAL A 16 -15.15 -2.98 8.94
C VAL A 16 -16.21 -3.62 9.84
N ARG A 17 -15.84 -4.08 11.06
CA ARG A 17 -16.78 -4.76 11.97
C ARG A 17 -17.89 -3.83 12.46
N ARG A 18 -17.60 -2.57 12.76
CA ARG A 18 -18.61 -1.56 13.14
C ARG A 18 -19.65 -1.29 12.04
N ARG A 19 -19.26 -1.48 10.78
CA ARG A 19 -20.14 -1.31 9.62
C ARG A 19 -20.82 -2.61 9.17
N GLY A 20 -20.56 -3.74 9.84
CA GLY A 20 -21.04 -5.07 9.42
C GLY A 20 -20.46 -5.54 8.09
N GLY A 21 -19.28 -5.04 7.73
CA GLY A 21 -18.58 -5.36 6.50
C GLY A 21 -17.74 -6.64 6.58
N ARG A 22 -17.06 -6.96 5.48
CA ARG A 22 -16.17 -8.11 5.32
C ARG A 22 -14.72 -7.64 5.27
N TRP A 23 -13.85 -8.25 6.05
CA TRP A 23 -12.42 -7.94 6.08
C TRP A 23 -11.63 -8.93 5.24
N ILE A 24 -10.85 -8.43 4.30
CA ILE A 24 -10.06 -9.21 3.35
C ILE A 24 -8.59 -9.19 3.75
N LEU A 25 -7.96 -10.36 3.81
CA LEU A 25 -6.52 -10.50 3.99
C LEU A 25 -5.85 -10.91 2.68
N ARG A 26 -5.17 -9.97 2.01
CA ARG A 26 -4.40 -10.21 0.80
C ARG A 26 -2.90 -10.29 1.13
N ILE A 27 -2.24 -11.31 0.59
CA ILE A 27 -0.78 -11.49 0.72
C ILE A 27 -0.09 -10.79 -0.46
N GLU A 28 0.63 -9.72 -0.14
CA GLU A 28 1.31 -8.88 -1.13
C GLU A 28 2.79 -9.30 -1.27
N ASP A 29 3.02 -10.35 -2.05
CA ASP A 29 4.31 -11.04 -2.22
C ASP A 29 4.98 -10.78 -3.59
N LEU A 30 4.77 -9.60 -4.17
CA LEU A 30 5.31 -9.22 -5.48
C LEU A 30 6.85 -9.14 -5.56
N ASP A 31 7.54 -9.06 -4.43
CA ASP A 31 8.99 -9.09 -4.36
C ASP A 31 9.46 -10.48 -3.87
N PRO A 32 9.79 -11.43 -4.78
CA PRO A 32 10.13 -12.80 -4.41
C PRO A 32 11.44 -12.92 -3.61
N GLN A 33 12.29 -11.88 -3.62
CA GLN A 33 13.52 -11.88 -2.82
C GLN A 33 13.26 -11.58 -1.34
N ARG A 34 12.17 -10.89 -1.03
CA ARG A 34 11.82 -10.43 0.31
C ARG A 34 10.61 -11.13 0.90
N SER A 35 9.79 -11.73 0.03
CA SER A 35 8.54 -12.37 0.42
C SER A 35 8.73 -13.87 0.51
N ARG A 36 8.38 -14.44 1.66
CA ARG A 36 8.43 -15.88 1.91
C ARG A 36 7.12 -16.34 2.51
N LEU A 37 6.69 -17.53 2.15
CA LEU A 37 5.45 -18.13 2.65
C LEU A 37 5.41 -18.19 4.18
N GLU A 38 6.54 -18.48 4.81
CA GLU A 38 6.66 -18.51 6.28
C GLU A 38 6.29 -17.16 6.93
N TYR A 39 6.64 -16.04 6.29
CA TYR A 39 6.27 -14.71 6.80
C TYR A 39 4.77 -14.43 6.65
N ALA A 40 4.16 -14.90 5.56
CA ALA A 40 2.72 -14.79 5.39
C ALA A 40 1.96 -15.60 6.43
N ARG A 41 2.38 -16.84 6.69
CA ARG A 41 1.83 -17.68 7.78
C ARG A 41 2.01 -17.04 9.15
N GLN A 42 3.17 -16.43 9.40
CA GLN A 42 3.40 -15.71 10.65
C GLN A 42 2.47 -14.50 10.82
N ILE A 43 2.16 -13.79 9.74
CA ILE A 43 1.19 -12.68 9.77
C ILE A 43 -0.19 -13.19 10.16
N GLU A 44 -0.65 -14.29 9.58
CA GLU A 44 -1.93 -14.92 9.93
C GLU A 44 -1.98 -15.34 11.42
N ASP A 45 -0.89 -15.96 11.90
CA ASP A 45 -0.78 -16.36 13.31
C ASP A 45 -0.78 -15.15 14.25
N ASP A 46 -0.10 -14.08 13.88
CA ASP A 46 -0.07 -12.83 14.64
C ASP A 46 -1.46 -12.18 14.73
N LEU A 47 -2.21 -12.15 13.63
CA LEU A 47 -3.57 -11.61 13.60
C LEU A 47 -4.52 -12.46 14.46
N ARG A 48 -4.48 -13.80 14.30
CA ARG A 48 -5.30 -14.72 15.10
C ARG A 48 -4.99 -14.62 16.59
N TRP A 49 -3.72 -14.45 16.95
CA TRP A 49 -3.33 -14.28 18.35
C TRP A 49 -3.95 -13.03 18.99
N LEU A 50 -4.12 -11.95 18.20
CA LEU A 50 -4.84 -10.75 18.64
C LEU A 50 -6.37 -10.89 18.58
N GLY A 51 -6.89 -11.97 18.00
CA GLY A 51 -8.33 -12.15 17.76
C GLY A 51 -8.85 -11.44 16.49
N LEU A 52 -7.95 -10.93 15.63
CA LEU A 52 -8.33 -10.29 14.38
C LEU A 52 -8.55 -11.37 13.31
N ASP A 53 -9.78 -11.76 13.11
CA ASP A 53 -10.23 -12.70 12.09
C ASP A 53 -10.56 -11.99 10.77
N TRP A 54 -10.43 -12.70 9.66
CA TRP A 54 -10.80 -12.21 8.32
C TRP A 54 -11.82 -13.11 7.66
N ASP A 55 -12.62 -12.53 6.76
CA ASP A 55 -13.73 -13.23 6.09
C ASP A 55 -13.28 -13.85 4.77
N GLU A 56 -12.31 -13.23 4.09
CA GLU A 56 -11.77 -13.68 2.81
C GLU A 56 -10.25 -13.57 2.78
N GLY A 57 -9.61 -14.47 2.02
CA GLY A 57 -8.19 -14.38 1.74
C GLY A 57 -7.32 -15.25 2.61
N GLY A 58 -6.14 -14.72 2.94
CA GLY A 58 -5.07 -15.48 3.57
C GLY A 58 -4.28 -16.32 2.58
N VAL A 59 -3.29 -17.06 3.11
CA VAL A 59 -2.38 -17.91 2.32
C VAL A 59 -3.15 -19.03 1.60
N ASP A 60 -4.18 -19.58 2.24
CA ASP A 60 -5.01 -20.65 1.67
C ASP A 60 -6.11 -20.12 0.74
N SER A 61 -6.15 -18.81 0.53
CA SER A 61 -7.01 -18.11 -0.46
C SER A 61 -8.49 -18.47 -0.36
N HIS A 62 -9.06 -18.43 0.84
CA HIS A 62 -10.50 -18.67 1.05
C HIS A 62 -11.33 -17.48 0.57
N GLY A 63 -12.38 -17.74 -0.19
CA GLY A 63 -13.34 -16.73 -0.64
C GLY A 63 -13.55 -16.71 -2.16
N PRO A 64 -14.56 -15.94 -2.63
CA PRO A 64 -14.99 -15.96 -4.03
C PRO A 64 -14.11 -15.16 -4.99
N ASN A 65 -13.28 -14.22 -4.47
CA ASN A 65 -12.53 -13.24 -5.27
C ASN A 65 -11.03 -13.58 -5.40
N GLY A 66 -10.65 -14.83 -5.09
CA GLY A 66 -9.26 -15.30 -5.15
C GLY A 66 -8.65 -15.34 -6.56
N PRO A 67 -7.37 -15.70 -6.63
CA PRO A 67 -6.46 -15.95 -5.50
C PRO A 67 -6.12 -14.66 -4.73
N TYR A 68 -5.86 -14.78 -3.41
CA TYR A 68 -5.54 -13.63 -2.56
C TYR A 68 -4.03 -13.48 -2.29
N VAL A 69 -3.22 -14.16 -3.07
CA VAL A 69 -1.76 -14.08 -3.07
C VAL A 69 -1.33 -13.41 -4.38
N GLN A 70 -0.68 -12.26 -4.31
CA GLN A 70 -0.42 -11.42 -5.49
C GLN A 70 0.47 -12.08 -6.54
N SER A 71 1.44 -12.90 -6.13
CA SER A 71 2.29 -13.65 -7.07
C SER A 71 1.49 -14.59 -7.99
N LEU A 72 0.29 -15.00 -7.60
CA LEU A 72 -0.62 -15.83 -8.39
C LEU A 72 -1.55 -15.03 -9.31
N ARG A 73 -1.46 -13.69 -9.30
CA ARG A 73 -2.40 -12.79 -9.99
C ARG A 73 -1.79 -12.08 -11.20
N SER A 74 -0.64 -12.53 -11.69
CA SER A 74 0.09 -11.88 -12.79
C SER A 74 -0.72 -11.69 -14.07
N ASP A 75 -1.71 -12.55 -14.34
CA ASP A 75 -2.55 -12.44 -15.54
C ASP A 75 -3.49 -11.24 -15.43
N PHE A 76 -4.09 -10.97 -14.27
CA PHE A 76 -4.91 -9.78 -14.04
C PHE A 76 -4.09 -8.49 -14.21
N TYR A 77 -2.84 -8.46 -13.70
CA TYR A 77 -1.98 -7.29 -13.86
C TYR A 77 -1.52 -7.08 -15.30
N ARG A 78 -1.35 -8.17 -16.06
CA ARG A 78 -1.03 -8.10 -17.50
C ARG A 78 -2.19 -7.51 -18.27
N GLU A 79 -3.42 -7.93 -17.97
CA GLU A 79 -4.64 -7.39 -18.54
C GLU A 79 -4.80 -5.90 -18.25
N ALA A 80 -4.67 -5.50 -16.98
CA ALA A 80 -4.73 -4.11 -16.58
C ALA A 80 -3.64 -3.25 -17.26
N LEU A 81 -2.40 -3.78 -17.37
CA LEU A 81 -1.35 -3.08 -18.10
C LEU A 81 -1.67 -2.95 -19.59
N SER A 82 -2.23 -3.99 -20.23
CA SER A 82 -2.65 -3.93 -21.63
C SER A 82 -3.70 -2.86 -21.88
N GLN A 83 -4.70 -2.73 -20.98
CA GLN A 83 -5.70 -1.66 -21.06
C GLN A 83 -5.07 -0.27 -20.94
N LEU A 84 -4.08 -0.12 -20.05
CA LEU A 84 -3.33 1.14 -19.91
C LEU A 84 -2.45 1.42 -21.14
N ASP A 85 -1.85 0.41 -21.76
CA ASP A 85 -1.06 0.54 -23.01
C ASP A 85 -1.95 1.05 -24.16
N ASP A 86 -3.20 0.57 -24.26
CA ASP A 86 -4.18 1.00 -25.26
C ASP A 86 -4.56 2.48 -25.14
N THR A 87 -4.39 3.09 -23.97
CA THR A 87 -4.57 4.55 -23.78
C THR A 87 -3.47 5.39 -24.44
N GLY A 88 -2.33 4.79 -24.82
CA GLY A 88 -1.15 5.51 -25.29
C GLY A 88 -0.40 6.29 -24.22
N LEU A 89 -0.76 6.11 -22.94
CA LEU A 89 -0.13 6.83 -21.82
C LEU A 89 1.04 6.10 -21.19
N THR A 90 1.34 4.88 -21.63
CA THR A 90 2.48 4.13 -21.13
C THR A 90 3.71 4.29 -22.01
N TYR A 91 4.89 4.14 -21.44
CA TYR A 91 6.15 4.19 -22.17
C TYR A 91 7.29 3.43 -21.46
N PRO A 92 8.30 2.96 -22.23
CA PRO A 92 9.48 2.30 -21.67
C PRO A 92 10.44 3.34 -21.05
N CYS A 93 10.92 3.04 -19.84
CA CYS A 93 11.89 3.88 -19.13
C CYS A 93 13.17 3.08 -18.83
N TYR A 94 14.31 3.58 -19.31
CA TYR A 94 15.63 2.96 -19.19
C TYR A 94 16.50 3.58 -18.07
N CYS A 95 15.97 4.51 -17.28
CA CYS A 95 16.70 5.13 -16.19
C CYS A 95 17.05 4.12 -15.08
N THR A 96 18.27 4.19 -14.56
CA THR A 96 18.71 3.46 -13.38
C THR A 96 18.30 4.18 -12.09
N ARG A 97 18.34 3.47 -10.96
CA ARG A 97 18.13 4.09 -9.64
C ARG A 97 19.15 5.20 -9.37
N ALA A 98 20.42 5.00 -9.74
CA ALA A 98 21.46 6.01 -9.54
C ALA A 98 21.19 7.30 -10.32
N GLU A 99 20.73 7.19 -11.59
CA GLU A 99 20.34 8.35 -12.39
C GLU A 99 19.12 9.08 -11.79
N LEU A 100 18.19 8.33 -11.20
CA LEU A 100 16.98 8.88 -10.58
C LEU A 100 17.24 9.56 -9.23
N HIS A 101 18.25 9.13 -8.48
CA HIS A 101 18.61 9.68 -7.17
C HIS A 101 19.82 10.65 -7.24
N ALA A 102 20.12 11.18 -8.42
CA ALA A 102 21.17 12.19 -8.55
C ALA A 102 20.81 13.45 -7.73
N PRO A 103 21.80 14.16 -7.14
CA PRO A 103 21.56 15.36 -6.30
C PRO A 103 20.77 16.48 -7.01
N SER A 104 20.79 16.50 -8.35
CA SER A 104 20.06 17.46 -9.18
C SER A 104 18.63 17.04 -9.52
N ALA A 105 18.16 15.89 -9.01
CA ALA A 105 16.82 15.40 -9.30
C ALA A 105 15.76 16.24 -8.57
N PRO A 106 14.60 16.50 -9.19
CA PRO A 106 13.51 17.21 -8.52
C PRO A 106 12.92 16.39 -7.37
N HIS A 107 12.60 17.07 -6.28
CA HIS A 107 11.98 16.48 -5.10
C HIS A 107 10.65 17.17 -4.80
N ALA A 108 9.68 16.40 -4.30
CA ALA A 108 8.47 16.95 -3.71
C ALA A 108 8.77 17.67 -2.38
N SER A 109 7.82 18.43 -1.86
CA SER A 109 7.95 19.17 -0.60
C SER A 109 8.31 18.31 0.61
N ASP A 110 8.00 17.03 0.57
CA ASP A 110 8.32 16.02 1.59
C ASP A 110 9.65 15.27 1.32
N GLY A 111 10.45 15.72 0.35
CA GLY A 111 11.74 15.13 -0.01
C GLY A 111 11.65 13.88 -0.90
N ARG A 112 10.45 13.44 -1.31
CA ARG A 112 10.30 12.33 -2.27
C ARG A 112 10.80 12.74 -3.65
N PHE A 113 11.47 11.79 -4.32
CA PHE A 113 11.92 11.99 -5.69
C PHE A 113 10.73 12.05 -6.67
N ILE A 114 10.69 13.11 -7.49
CA ILE A 114 9.76 13.24 -8.61
C ILE A 114 10.51 12.87 -9.90
N TYR A 115 9.96 11.96 -10.69
CA TYR A 115 10.57 11.57 -11.95
C TYR A 115 10.57 12.74 -12.97
N PRO A 116 11.74 13.17 -13.48
CA PRO A 116 11.83 14.38 -14.32
C PRO A 116 11.35 14.17 -15.77
N GLY A 117 10.80 13.00 -16.10
CA GLY A 117 10.32 12.73 -17.46
C GLY A 117 11.43 12.42 -18.49
N THR A 118 12.65 12.05 -18.04
CA THR A 118 13.81 11.80 -18.93
C THR A 118 13.50 10.85 -20.09
N CYS A 119 12.67 9.85 -19.84
CA CYS A 119 12.27 8.87 -20.86
C CYS A 119 10.86 9.11 -21.42
N ARG A 120 10.20 10.19 -21.03
CA ARG A 120 8.84 10.53 -21.52
C ARG A 120 8.88 10.96 -22.99
N PRO A 121 7.99 10.47 -23.86
CA PRO A 121 7.88 10.98 -25.23
C PRO A 121 7.60 12.49 -25.29
N PRO A 122 8.14 13.27 -26.25
CA PRO A 122 8.95 12.83 -27.39
C PRO A 122 10.45 12.67 -27.11
N HIS A 123 10.92 12.87 -25.87
CA HIS A 123 12.36 12.90 -25.53
C HIS A 123 13.08 11.55 -25.77
N LEU A 124 12.32 10.48 -26.04
CA LEU A 124 12.84 9.12 -26.15
C LEU A 124 12.75 8.47 -27.51
N THR A 125 12.42 9.19 -28.54
CA THR A 125 12.48 8.55 -29.86
C THR A 125 13.91 8.04 -30.13
N GLY A 126 14.14 6.74 -29.89
CA GLY A 126 15.36 6.04 -30.23
C GLY A 126 16.29 5.62 -29.08
N ARG A 127 15.95 5.81 -27.82
CA ARG A 127 16.84 5.45 -26.68
C ARG A 127 16.64 4.03 -26.14
N ALA A 128 16.47 3.04 -27.00
CA ALA A 128 16.67 1.66 -26.59
C ALA A 128 18.15 1.47 -26.20
N ILE A 129 18.44 1.20 -24.94
CA ILE A 129 19.81 0.91 -24.51
C ILE A 129 20.03 -0.58 -24.74
N PRO A 130 21.01 -0.98 -25.61
CA PRO A 130 21.30 -2.38 -25.84
C PRO A 130 21.50 -3.14 -24.51
N ASN A 131 20.93 -4.33 -24.41
CA ASN A 131 21.01 -5.22 -23.24
C ASN A 131 20.38 -4.70 -21.95
N ARG A 132 19.60 -3.60 -21.95
CA ARG A 132 18.86 -3.13 -20.79
C ARG A 132 17.36 -3.31 -20.99
N LYS A 133 16.73 -4.07 -20.12
CA LYS A 133 15.25 -4.16 -20.06
C LYS A 133 14.69 -2.86 -19.48
N PRO A 134 13.68 -2.26 -20.09
CA PRO A 134 13.02 -1.08 -19.52
C PRO A 134 12.05 -1.45 -18.40
N SER A 135 11.80 -0.50 -17.51
CA SER A 135 10.57 -0.45 -16.73
C SER A 135 9.45 0.18 -17.56
N THR A 136 8.20 -0.12 -17.26
CA THR A 136 7.05 0.56 -17.87
C THR A 136 6.57 1.65 -16.91
N ARG A 137 6.48 2.89 -17.41
CA ARG A 137 5.88 4.02 -16.69
C ARG A 137 4.58 4.47 -17.32
N ILE A 138 3.76 5.16 -16.51
CA ILE A 138 2.58 5.86 -16.98
C ILE A 138 2.81 7.37 -16.95
N ILE A 139 2.34 8.05 -18.01
CA ILE A 139 2.30 9.51 -18.11
C ILE A 139 1.21 10.04 -17.18
N VAL A 140 1.56 11.01 -16.35
CA VAL A 140 0.57 11.74 -15.54
C VAL A 140 0.32 13.14 -16.10
N PRO A 141 -0.93 13.63 -16.11
CA PRO A 141 -1.26 14.99 -16.51
C PRO A 141 -0.90 16.00 -15.43
N ASP A 142 -0.68 17.28 -15.79
CA ASP A 142 -0.65 18.40 -14.84
C ASP A 142 -2.10 18.70 -14.40
N ARG A 143 -2.60 17.89 -13.49
CA ARG A 143 -3.99 17.91 -13.00
C ARG A 143 -4.04 17.66 -11.51
N GLN A 144 -4.94 18.36 -10.82
CA GLN A 144 -5.29 18.08 -9.43
C GLN A 144 -6.19 16.84 -9.35
N ILE A 145 -5.84 15.91 -8.49
CA ILE A 145 -6.73 14.86 -7.99
C ILE A 145 -7.23 15.33 -6.63
N THR A 146 -8.53 15.45 -6.49
CA THR A 146 -9.20 15.79 -5.24
C THR A 146 -10.00 14.62 -4.72
N PHE A 147 -9.89 14.33 -3.43
CA PHE A 147 -10.66 13.29 -2.76
C PHE A 147 -10.84 13.67 -1.28
N THR A 148 -11.80 13.05 -0.62
CA THR A 148 -11.96 13.18 0.83
C THR A 148 -11.48 11.92 1.49
N ASP A 149 -10.42 12.02 2.28
CA ASP A 149 -9.98 10.95 3.16
C ASP A 149 -10.84 10.91 4.42
N LEU A 150 -11.23 9.73 4.88
CA LEU A 150 -12.14 9.57 6.01
C LEU A 150 -11.57 10.08 7.34
N ILE A 151 -10.23 10.18 7.44
CA ILE A 151 -9.53 10.62 8.66
C ILE A 151 -8.80 11.95 8.43
N CYS A 152 -8.04 12.06 7.35
CA CYS A 152 -7.26 13.25 7.02
C CYS A 152 -8.10 14.37 6.38
N GLY A 153 -9.39 14.13 6.05
CA GLY A 153 -10.29 15.11 5.44
C GLY A 153 -9.97 15.41 3.96
N PRO A 154 -10.36 16.58 3.45
CA PRO A 154 -10.17 16.93 2.04
C PRO A 154 -8.70 16.95 1.63
N GLN A 155 -8.39 16.29 0.52
CA GLN A 155 -7.05 16.19 -0.08
C GLN A 155 -7.06 16.72 -1.51
N SER A 156 -5.94 17.33 -1.91
CA SER A 156 -5.73 17.81 -3.27
C SER A 156 -4.26 17.64 -3.63
N VAL A 157 -3.97 16.80 -4.62
CA VAL A 157 -2.62 16.42 -5.03
C VAL A 157 -2.48 16.65 -6.52
N ASN A 158 -1.47 17.43 -6.94
CA ASN A 158 -1.15 17.59 -8.36
C ASN A 158 -0.26 16.43 -8.83
N LEU A 159 -0.78 15.65 -9.79
CA LEU A 159 -0.09 14.46 -10.28
C LEU A 159 1.30 14.74 -10.83
N ALA A 160 1.45 15.76 -11.71
CA ALA A 160 2.72 16.03 -12.35
C ALA A 160 3.74 16.66 -11.42
N ARG A 161 3.31 17.57 -10.54
CA ARG A 161 4.18 18.39 -9.70
C ARG A 161 4.60 17.72 -8.41
N GLU A 162 3.75 16.82 -7.88
CA GLU A 162 3.97 16.20 -6.57
C GLU A 162 4.31 14.71 -6.68
N ILE A 163 3.98 14.07 -7.81
CA ILE A 163 4.18 12.64 -8.01
C ILE A 163 5.11 12.36 -9.19
N GLY A 164 4.84 12.93 -10.36
CA GLY A 164 5.51 12.60 -11.63
C GLY A 164 5.09 11.24 -12.20
N ASP A 165 5.60 10.92 -13.39
CA ASP A 165 5.32 9.63 -14.03
C ASP A 165 5.84 8.48 -13.17
N PHE A 166 5.00 7.49 -12.89
CA PHE A 166 5.36 6.40 -11.98
C PHE A 166 5.39 5.03 -12.68
N ILE A 167 6.04 4.08 -12.03
CA ILE A 167 6.28 2.75 -12.58
C ILE A 167 5.03 1.88 -12.40
N LEU A 168 4.63 1.17 -13.48
CA LEU A 168 3.62 0.13 -13.49
C LEU A 168 4.23 -1.27 -13.48
N ARG A 169 5.39 -1.44 -14.18
CA ARG A 169 6.16 -2.68 -14.20
C ARG A 169 7.64 -2.37 -14.13
N ARG A 170 8.36 -3.08 -13.27
CA ARG A 170 9.81 -2.90 -13.05
C ARG A 170 10.62 -3.54 -14.18
N ALA A 171 11.85 -3.10 -14.36
CA ALA A 171 12.76 -3.65 -15.36
C ALA A 171 13.14 -5.12 -15.14
N ASP A 172 13.07 -5.60 -13.89
CA ASP A 172 13.25 -7.01 -13.52
C ASP A 172 12.01 -7.88 -13.81
N GLY A 173 10.92 -7.26 -14.28
CA GLY A 173 9.67 -7.91 -14.63
C GLY A 173 8.64 -7.96 -13.50
N ALA A 174 9.00 -7.56 -12.28
CA ALA A 174 8.06 -7.51 -11.17
C ALA A 174 7.00 -6.40 -11.38
N TRP A 175 5.79 -6.66 -10.92
CA TRP A 175 4.71 -5.69 -10.93
C TRP A 175 4.94 -4.59 -9.90
N ALA A 176 4.58 -3.37 -10.22
CA ALA A 176 4.66 -2.27 -9.28
C ALA A 176 3.44 -2.26 -8.36
N TYR A 177 3.66 -1.83 -7.11
CA TYR A 177 2.65 -1.76 -6.07
C TYR A 177 1.36 -1.06 -6.54
N GLN A 178 1.46 0.10 -7.17
CA GLN A 178 0.29 0.90 -7.53
C GLN A 178 -0.64 0.18 -8.53
N LEU A 179 -0.08 -0.49 -9.54
CA LEU A 179 -0.89 -1.27 -10.49
C LEU A 179 -1.54 -2.47 -9.82
N ALA A 180 -0.77 -3.20 -9.02
CA ALA A 180 -1.25 -4.42 -8.39
C ALA A 180 -2.39 -4.15 -7.40
N VAL A 181 -2.23 -3.18 -6.49
CA VAL A 181 -3.27 -2.90 -5.48
C VAL A 181 -4.54 -2.36 -6.12
N VAL A 182 -4.45 -1.48 -7.13
CA VAL A 182 -5.64 -0.95 -7.82
C VAL A 182 -6.40 -2.07 -8.53
N THR A 183 -5.69 -2.93 -9.25
CA THR A 183 -6.29 -4.08 -9.93
C THR A 183 -6.94 -5.03 -8.95
N ASP A 184 -6.25 -5.35 -7.86
CA ASP A 184 -6.76 -6.28 -6.85
C ASP A 184 -7.95 -5.72 -6.10
N ASP A 185 -7.86 -4.50 -5.62
CA ASP A 185 -8.94 -3.85 -4.86
C ASP A 185 -10.21 -3.74 -5.71
N ALA A 186 -10.07 -3.37 -7.00
CA ALA A 186 -11.20 -3.31 -7.92
C ALA A 186 -11.83 -4.69 -8.16
N LEU A 187 -11.03 -5.71 -8.48
CA LEU A 187 -11.51 -7.05 -8.79
C LEU A 187 -12.02 -7.82 -7.57
N MET A 188 -11.54 -7.49 -6.37
CA MET A 188 -12.01 -8.05 -5.10
C MET A 188 -13.19 -7.28 -4.51
N GLY A 189 -13.61 -6.17 -5.14
CA GLY A 189 -14.74 -5.36 -4.68
C GLY A 189 -14.47 -4.64 -3.37
N VAL A 190 -13.22 -4.22 -3.14
CA VAL A 190 -12.82 -3.46 -1.96
C VAL A 190 -13.47 -2.08 -1.99
N THR A 191 -14.19 -1.71 -0.94
CA THR A 191 -14.90 -0.45 -0.81
C THR A 191 -14.25 0.53 0.16
N GLU A 192 -13.37 0.06 1.05
CA GLU A 192 -12.61 0.88 1.99
C GLU A 192 -11.17 0.38 2.11
N VAL A 193 -10.21 1.29 2.04
CA VAL A 193 -8.77 1.03 2.27
C VAL A 193 -8.30 1.86 3.45
N MET A 194 -7.95 1.20 4.57
CA MET A 194 -7.37 1.86 5.73
C MET A 194 -5.90 1.50 5.90
N ARG A 195 -5.03 2.51 5.99
CA ARG A 195 -3.56 2.32 6.05
C ARG A 195 -2.86 3.54 6.67
N GLY A 196 -1.54 3.48 6.85
CA GLY A 196 -0.76 4.60 7.37
C GLY A 196 -0.75 5.83 6.46
N ASP A 197 -0.66 7.01 7.06
CA ASP A 197 -0.69 8.32 6.37
C ASP A 197 0.56 8.58 5.51
N ASP A 198 1.61 7.78 5.65
CA ASP A 198 2.75 7.76 4.74
C ASP A 198 2.38 7.36 3.29
N LEU A 199 1.21 6.77 3.10
CA LEU A 199 0.65 6.41 1.80
C LEU A 199 -0.44 7.37 1.29
N LEU A 200 -0.71 8.48 2.00
CA LEU A 200 -1.78 9.43 1.65
C LEU A 200 -1.66 9.93 0.20
N THR A 201 -0.47 10.35 -0.20
CA THR A 201 -0.22 10.82 -1.58
C THR A 201 -0.36 9.68 -2.62
N SER A 202 -0.14 8.43 -2.22
CA SER A 202 -0.34 7.27 -3.10
C SER A 202 -1.80 7.08 -3.50
N ALA A 203 -2.75 7.57 -2.70
CA ALA A 203 -4.17 7.52 -3.04
C ALA A 203 -4.46 8.27 -4.36
N ALA A 204 -3.82 9.42 -4.59
CA ALA A 204 -3.98 10.16 -5.84
C ALA A 204 -3.47 9.39 -7.07
N GLN A 205 -2.35 8.65 -6.94
CA GLN A 205 -1.85 7.75 -8.00
C GLN A 205 -2.84 6.64 -8.29
N GLN A 206 -3.40 6.05 -7.24
CA GLN A 206 -4.36 4.96 -7.34
C GLN A 206 -5.68 5.44 -7.94
N ILE A 207 -6.22 6.58 -7.50
CA ILE A 207 -7.42 7.18 -8.09
C ILE A 207 -7.23 7.42 -9.59
N TYR A 208 -6.07 7.92 -10.01
CA TYR A 208 -5.79 8.10 -11.43
C TYR A 208 -5.79 6.78 -12.21
N LEU A 209 -5.25 5.69 -11.64
CA LEU A 209 -5.32 4.37 -12.26
C LEU A 209 -6.74 3.82 -12.27
N TYR A 210 -7.52 4.00 -11.20
CA TYR A 210 -8.94 3.61 -11.17
C TYR A 210 -9.71 4.28 -12.31
N GLU A 211 -9.51 5.59 -12.52
CA GLU A 211 -10.14 6.34 -13.60
C GLU A 211 -9.77 5.77 -14.99
N LEU A 212 -8.48 5.51 -15.24
CA LEU A 212 -8.01 5.01 -16.53
C LEU A 212 -8.48 3.58 -16.83
N LEU A 213 -8.61 2.75 -15.80
CA LEU A 213 -9.10 1.37 -15.91
C LEU A 213 -10.64 1.28 -15.87
N GLY A 214 -11.34 2.40 -15.69
CA GLY A 214 -12.79 2.42 -15.62
C GLY A 214 -13.39 1.84 -14.34
N TYR A 215 -12.60 1.75 -13.25
CA TYR A 215 -13.05 1.27 -11.95
C TYR A 215 -13.45 2.42 -11.03
N GLN A 216 -14.29 2.11 -10.04
CA GLN A 216 -14.60 3.05 -8.96
C GLN A 216 -13.54 2.94 -7.85
N PRO A 217 -12.92 4.05 -7.42
CA PRO A 217 -11.99 4.01 -6.30
C PRO A 217 -12.71 3.70 -4.98
N PRO A 218 -12.07 3.00 -4.04
CA PRO A 218 -12.59 2.83 -2.69
C PRO A 218 -12.53 4.15 -1.90
N GLU A 219 -13.21 4.19 -0.76
CA GLU A 219 -12.95 5.19 0.27
C GLU A 219 -11.58 4.97 0.89
N PHE A 220 -10.80 6.03 1.09
CA PHE A 220 -9.51 5.96 1.73
C PHE A 220 -9.57 6.50 3.16
N ALA A 221 -8.89 5.83 4.07
CA ALA A 221 -8.73 6.21 5.46
C ALA A 221 -7.25 6.11 5.86
N HIS A 222 -6.58 7.23 6.04
CA HIS A 222 -5.16 7.25 6.41
C HIS A 222 -5.01 7.57 7.89
N ILE A 223 -4.56 6.58 8.65
CA ILE A 223 -4.33 6.70 10.09
C ILE A 223 -2.92 7.25 10.38
N PRO A 224 -2.75 8.08 11.43
CA PRO A 224 -1.44 8.55 11.84
C PRO A 224 -0.48 7.39 12.12
N LEU A 225 0.78 7.53 11.72
CA LEU A 225 1.80 6.53 12.07
C LEU A 225 2.08 6.53 13.56
N ILE A 226 2.33 5.35 14.12
CA ILE A 226 2.86 5.25 15.48
C ILE A 226 4.33 5.71 15.46
N LEU A 227 4.62 6.73 16.25
CA LEU A 227 5.95 7.28 16.45
C LEU A 227 6.55 6.76 17.77
N ASN A 228 7.87 6.72 17.86
CA ASN A 228 8.57 6.49 19.13
C ASN A 228 8.54 7.77 20.00
N GLU A 229 9.14 7.70 21.20
CA GLU A 229 9.20 8.84 22.14
C GLU A 229 9.97 10.06 21.56
N GLN A 230 10.81 9.86 20.57
CA GLN A 230 11.54 10.89 19.86
C GLN A 230 10.79 11.45 18.64
N GLY A 231 9.53 11.04 18.41
CA GLY A 231 8.73 11.46 17.25
C GLY A 231 9.18 10.83 15.92
N ILE A 232 10.00 9.78 15.96
CA ILE A 232 10.49 9.10 14.75
C ILE A 232 9.58 7.88 14.48
N ARG A 233 9.28 7.64 13.20
CA ARG A 233 8.54 6.47 12.76
C ARG A 233 9.21 5.19 13.26
N LEU A 234 8.41 4.29 13.84
CA LEU A 234 8.85 2.96 14.24
C LEU A 234 9.39 2.21 13.01
N SER A 235 10.61 1.75 13.09
CA SER A 235 11.28 1.05 12.00
C SER A 235 11.48 -0.43 12.33
N LYS A 236 11.74 -1.25 11.28
CA LYS A 236 12.10 -2.68 11.45
C LYS A 236 13.38 -2.91 12.29
N ARG A 237 14.12 -1.84 12.61
CA ARG A 237 15.34 -1.90 13.44
C ARG A 237 15.01 -1.89 14.95
N ASP A 238 13.79 -1.49 15.31
CA ASP A 238 13.32 -1.51 16.71
C ASP A 238 12.84 -2.93 17.05
N THR A 239 13.78 -3.82 17.36
CA THR A 239 13.52 -5.25 17.67
C THR A 239 12.57 -5.45 18.84
N SER A 240 12.51 -4.49 19.79
CA SER A 240 11.56 -4.49 20.92
C SER A 240 10.09 -4.40 20.49
N LEU A 241 9.81 -4.01 19.25
CA LEU A 241 8.47 -3.86 18.68
C LEU A 241 8.14 -4.97 17.67
N SER A 242 8.97 -6.01 17.59
CA SER A 242 8.66 -7.23 16.84
C SER A 242 7.55 -8.02 17.55
N MET A 243 6.79 -8.81 16.78
CA MET A 243 5.74 -9.66 17.38
C MET A 243 6.28 -10.64 18.42
N GLU A 244 7.47 -11.16 18.23
CA GLU A 244 8.13 -12.03 19.22
C GLU A 244 8.32 -11.32 20.57
N ALA A 245 8.86 -10.11 20.56
CA ALA A 245 9.06 -9.30 21.76
C ALA A 245 7.72 -8.88 22.40
N LEU A 246 6.74 -8.50 21.57
CA LEU A 246 5.42 -8.10 22.02
C LEU A 246 4.67 -9.26 22.69
N ARG A 247 4.69 -10.47 22.12
CA ARG A 247 4.09 -11.67 22.72
C ARG A 247 4.78 -12.10 24.01
N ALA A 248 6.08 -11.85 24.14
CA ALA A 248 6.82 -12.16 25.38
C ALA A 248 6.46 -11.21 26.53
N SER A 249 6.04 -9.99 26.24
CA SER A 249 5.78 -8.93 27.24
C SER A 249 4.31 -8.56 27.43
N HIS A 250 3.42 -9.00 26.55
CA HIS A 250 2.00 -8.63 26.55
C HIS A 250 1.10 -9.84 26.38
N THR A 251 -0.07 -9.79 27.02
CA THR A 251 -1.23 -10.61 26.60
C THR A 251 -1.93 -9.96 25.41
N PRO A 252 -2.76 -10.68 24.62
CA PRO A 252 -3.55 -10.07 23.56
C PRO A 252 -4.33 -8.84 24.04
N GLN A 253 -4.99 -8.93 25.21
CA GLN A 253 -5.82 -7.85 25.77
C GLN A 253 -4.97 -6.63 26.17
N SER A 254 -3.78 -6.84 26.74
CA SER A 254 -2.89 -5.73 27.11
C SER A 254 -2.32 -5.04 25.87
N LEU A 255 -2.01 -5.79 24.79
CA LEU A 255 -1.56 -5.21 23.54
C LEU A 255 -2.69 -4.47 22.82
N LEU A 256 -3.91 -5.01 22.81
CA LEU A 256 -5.09 -4.31 22.31
C LEU A 256 -5.33 -2.99 23.06
N GLY A 257 -5.20 -3.00 24.39
CA GLY A 257 -5.32 -1.78 25.20
C GLY A 257 -4.26 -0.74 24.85
N LEU A 258 -3.01 -1.16 24.64
CA LEU A 258 -1.93 -0.26 24.19
C LEU A 258 -2.24 0.36 22.82
N LEU A 259 -2.67 -0.45 21.84
CA LEU A 259 -3.00 0.01 20.50
C LEU A 259 -4.22 0.94 20.51
N ALA A 260 -5.28 0.58 21.26
CA ALA A 260 -6.50 1.38 21.39
C ALA A 260 -6.24 2.73 22.07
N HIS A 261 -5.38 2.75 23.08
CA HIS A 261 -4.96 4.01 23.74
C HIS A 261 -4.19 4.91 22.76
N ARG A 262 -3.25 4.33 21.99
CA ARG A 262 -2.50 5.08 20.97
C ARG A 262 -3.39 5.59 19.82
N ALA A 263 -4.48 4.90 19.55
CA ALA A 263 -5.52 5.32 18.62
C ALA A 263 -6.45 6.41 19.19
N GLY A 264 -6.32 6.75 20.47
CA GLY A 264 -7.24 7.68 21.15
C GLY A 264 -8.63 7.09 21.42
N LEU A 265 -8.81 5.76 21.28
CA LEU A 265 -10.09 5.09 21.51
C LEU A 265 -10.40 4.91 23.01
N ILE A 266 -9.38 4.83 23.85
CA ILE A 266 -9.49 4.70 25.29
C ILE A 266 -8.50 5.64 26.00
N PRO A 267 -8.82 6.12 27.23
CA PRO A 267 -8.03 7.15 27.91
C PRO A 267 -6.69 6.64 28.48
N SER A 268 -6.54 5.34 28.69
CA SER A 268 -5.33 4.72 29.26
C SER A 268 -5.11 3.33 28.68
N PRO A 269 -3.85 2.82 28.63
CA PRO A 269 -3.51 1.53 28.02
C PRO A 269 -3.89 0.34 28.92
N THR A 270 -5.15 0.28 29.35
CA THR A 270 -5.69 -0.83 30.14
C THR A 270 -6.03 -2.04 29.25
N PRO A 271 -5.84 -3.27 29.72
CA PRO A 271 -6.24 -4.46 28.96
C PRO A 271 -7.71 -4.40 28.55
N ILE A 272 -7.99 -4.68 27.26
CA ILE A 272 -9.34 -4.60 26.69
C ILE A 272 -9.56 -5.73 25.68
N THR A 273 -10.80 -6.16 25.51
CA THR A 273 -11.19 -7.12 24.46
C THR A 273 -11.65 -6.40 23.20
N LEU A 274 -11.68 -7.11 22.06
CA LEU A 274 -12.21 -6.57 20.81
C LEU A 274 -13.69 -6.21 20.92
N ASP A 275 -14.49 -7.03 21.63
CA ASP A 275 -15.93 -6.77 21.86
C ASP A 275 -16.17 -5.44 22.59
N ASN A 276 -15.26 -5.07 23.50
CA ASN A 276 -15.35 -3.78 24.21
C ASN A 276 -14.84 -2.59 23.40
N LEU A 277 -14.17 -2.84 22.26
CA LEU A 277 -13.74 -1.82 21.31
C LEU A 277 -14.76 -1.58 20.19
N LEU A 278 -15.65 -2.53 19.92
CA LEU A 278 -16.76 -2.41 18.96
C LEU A 278 -17.91 -1.58 19.53
#